data_1195c7246c59a81a9e51c7d2d1736b86
#
_entry.id   1195c7246c59a81a9e51c7d2d1736b86
#
_cell.length_a   1.000
_cell.length_b   1.000
_cell.length_c   1.000
_cell.angle_alpha   90.00
_cell.angle_beta   90.00
_cell.angle_gamma   90.00
#
_symmetry.space_group_name_H-M   'P 1'
#
loop_
_entity.id
_entity.type
_entity.pdbx_description
1 polymer ?
#
loop_
_entity_poly.entity_id
_entity_poly.type
_entity_poly.pdbx_seq_one_letter_code
_entity_poly.pdbx_strand_id
1 'polypeptide(L)'
;VSIWSAGRYEAVAQRIAPIAAELVETVDRLRPLDGAAVADLACGTGNAALAAAAAGAQVTGLDVTPELLAIAAAKPGGDAVQWVAADAAATGLPDQGFDAVLSNMGIIFVEPVSQIAEVVRLLRPGGYFGFSTWVRDADNPFFNPILDVLGPPPAAPYTPDQWGQPDVVTARLTDDFDEIFIENGKHTWRFASQQAAVTFVTDESPMHVDVLARLDVGTRSRLVEAFAASFERYTSPDGVAFDASYAVVAARRR
;
A
#
# COMPACT_ATOMS: atom_id res chain seq x y z
N VAL A 1 3.14 -0.20 19.59
CA VAL A 1 2.08 -0.89 18.81
C VAL A 1 1.95 -0.14 17.50
N SER A 2 2.09 -0.86 16.38
CA SER A 2 1.97 -0.29 15.04
C SER A 2 0.52 0.18 14.79
N ILE A 3 0.33 1.30 14.09
CA ILE A 3 -1.02 1.73 13.66
C ILE A 3 -1.72 0.66 12.80
N TRP A 4 -0.94 -0.17 12.11
CA TRP A 4 -1.43 -1.23 11.23
C TRP A 4 -2.07 -2.41 11.98
N SER A 5 -1.86 -2.53 13.28
CA SER A 5 -2.58 -3.49 14.14
C SER A 5 -3.91 -2.94 14.67
N ALA A 6 -4.25 -1.67 14.39
CA ALA A 6 -5.56 -1.12 14.68
C ALA A 6 -6.60 -1.65 13.68
N GLY A 7 -7.84 -1.82 14.12
CA GLY A 7 -8.92 -2.29 13.26
C GLY A 7 -8.70 -3.71 12.71
N ARG A 8 -9.04 -3.90 11.43
CA ARG A 8 -8.94 -5.19 10.72
C ARG A 8 -8.25 -5.00 9.37
N TYR A 9 -6.92 -4.89 9.37
CA TYR A 9 -6.13 -4.65 8.16
C TYR A 9 -6.51 -5.60 6.99
N GLU A 10 -6.83 -6.86 7.28
CA GLU A 10 -7.23 -7.84 6.26
C GLU A 10 -8.46 -7.39 5.45
N ALA A 11 -9.38 -6.62 6.04
CA ALA A 11 -10.52 -6.07 5.33
C ALA A 11 -10.11 -5.04 4.25
N VAL A 12 -9.01 -4.30 4.49
CA VAL A 12 -8.39 -3.43 3.47
C VAL A 12 -7.64 -4.27 2.45
N ALA A 13 -6.78 -5.17 2.92
CA ALA A 13 -5.92 -6.00 2.09
C ALA A 13 -6.70 -6.79 1.04
N GLN A 14 -7.82 -7.43 1.43
CA GLN A 14 -8.66 -8.18 0.51
C GLN A 14 -9.25 -7.31 -0.62
N ARG A 15 -9.62 -6.07 -0.31
CA ARG A 15 -10.19 -5.15 -1.31
C ARG A 15 -9.17 -4.68 -2.32
N ILE A 16 -7.91 -4.45 -1.89
CA ILE A 16 -6.83 -3.96 -2.76
C ILE A 16 -5.96 -5.08 -3.35
N ALA A 17 -6.29 -6.36 -3.10
CA ALA A 17 -5.56 -7.50 -3.66
C ALA A 17 -5.43 -7.46 -5.21
N PRO A 18 -6.43 -7.00 -5.99
CA PRO A 18 -6.28 -6.86 -7.43
C PRO A 18 -5.14 -5.91 -7.84
N ILE A 19 -4.87 -4.85 -7.07
CA ILE A 19 -3.75 -3.92 -7.34
C ILE A 19 -2.41 -4.62 -7.12
N ALA A 20 -2.31 -5.48 -6.11
CA ALA A 20 -1.11 -6.28 -5.87
C ALA A 20 -0.84 -7.27 -7.01
N ALA A 21 -1.89 -7.91 -7.54
CA ALA A 21 -1.76 -8.79 -8.69
C ALA A 21 -1.26 -8.03 -9.94
N GLU A 22 -1.83 -6.87 -10.23
CA GLU A 22 -1.41 -6.00 -11.34
C GLU A 22 0.04 -5.53 -11.19
N LEU A 23 0.46 -5.15 -9.96
CA LEU A 23 1.85 -4.81 -9.67
C LEU A 23 2.79 -5.97 -10.02
N VAL A 24 2.47 -7.18 -9.56
CA VAL A 24 3.28 -8.38 -9.83
C VAL A 24 3.32 -8.69 -11.32
N GLU A 25 2.18 -8.67 -12.01
CA GLU A 25 2.10 -8.87 -13.46
C GLU A 25 2.91 -7.82 -14.24
N THR A 26 2.90 -6.57 -13.79
CA THR A 26 3.67 -5.49 -14.43
C THR A 26 5.17 -5.75 -14.31
N VAL A 27 5.65 -6.13 -13.12
CA VAL A 27 7.06 -6.45 -12.92
C VAL A 27 7.44 -7.74 -13.67
N ASP A 28 6.60 -8.78 -13.66
CA ASP A 28 6.83 -10.04 -14.35
C ASP A 28 6.97 -9.87 -15.87
N ARG A 29 6.20 -8.96 -16.48
CA ARG A 29 6.33 -8.60 -17.91
C ARG A 29 7.68 -7.96 -18.25
N LEU A 30 8.25 -7.17 -17.33
CA LEU A 30 9.53 -6.47 -17.52
C LEU A 30 10.72 -7.37 -17.16
N ARG A 31 10.55 -8.17 -16.14
CA ARG A 31 11.52 -9.11 -15.61
C ARG A 31 10.79 -10.38 -15.14
N PRO A 32 10.89 -11.51 -15.87
CA PRO A 32 10.25 -12.77 -15.47
C PRO A 32 10.60 -13.14 -14.03
N LEU A 33 9.57 -13.42 -13.23
CA LEU A 33 9.70 -13.70 -11.81
C LEU A 33 9.88 -15.19 -11.49
N ASP A 34 9.64 -16.09 -12.43
CA ASP A 34 9.86 -17.53 -12.22
C ASP A 34 11.33 -17.81 -11.87
N GLY A 35 11.56 -18.38 -10.69
CA GLY A 35 12.87 -18.61 -10.11
C GLY A 35 13.61 -17.37 -9.60
N ALA A 36 13.08 -16.17 -9.78
CA ALA A 36 13.70 -14.92 -9.34
C ALA A 36 13.62 -14.75 -7.81
N ALA A 37 14.64 -14.11 -7.23
CA ALA A 37 14.64 -13.70 -5.84
C ALA A 37 13.87 -12.36 -5.70
N VAL A 38 12.81 -12.34 -4.93
CA VAL A 38 11.92 -11.18 -4.75
C VAL A 38 11.79 -10.78 -3.29
N ALA A 39 11.94 -9.50 -2.97
CA ALA A 39 11.58 -8.94 -1.67
C ALA A 39 10.28 -8.13 -1.78
N ASP A 40 9.32 -8.35 -0.88
CA ASP A 40 8.11 -7.54 -0.75
C ASP A 40 8.21 -6.71 0.54
N LEU A 41 8.40 -5.40 0.42
CA LEU A 41 8.65 -4.47 1.52
C LEU A 41 7.36 -3.83 2.02
N ALA A 42 7.20 -3.78 3.35
CA ALA A 42 5.95 -3.40 4.02
C ALA A 42 4.78 -4.21 3.46
N CYS A 43 4.96 -5.54 3.42
CA CYS A 43 4.10 -6.49 2.72
C CYS A 43 2.71 -6.67 3.38
N GLY A 44 2.51 -6.18 4.60
CA GLY A 44 1.25 -6.34 5.34
C GLY A 44 0.88 -7.81 5.49
N THR A 45 -0.31 -8.19 5.02
CA THR A 45 -0.80 -9.57 5.02
C THR A 45 -0.45 -10.33 3.72
N GLY A 46 0.57 -9.85 2.98
CA GLY A 46 1.28 -10.61 1.95
C GLY A 46 0.65 -10.65 0.56
N ASN A 47 -0.19 -9.70 0.16
CA ASN A 47 -0.85 -9.74 -1.14
C ASN A 47 0.13 -9.83 -2.32
N ALA A 48 1.16 -8.96 -2.37
CA ALA A 48 2.14 -8.99 -3.45
C ALA A 48 3.12 -10.15 -3.30
N ALA A 49 3.55 -10.46 -2.07
CA ALA A 49 4.41 -11.60 -1.79
C ALA A 49 3.80 -12.93 -2.26
N LEU A 50 2.53 -13.17 -1.92
CA LEU A 50 1.81 -14.39 -2.32
C LEU A 50 1.57 -14.45 -3.84
N ALA A 51 1.26 -13.30 -4.47
CA ALA A 51 1.12 -13.24 -5.92
C ALA A 51 2.44 -13.52 -6.63
N ALA A 52 3.57 -12.98 -6.16
CA ALA A 52 4.89 -13.24 -6.70
C ALA A 52 5.33 -14.70 -6.50
N ALA A 53 5.03 -15.29 -5.33
CA ALA A 53 5.29 -16.72 -5.08
C ALA A 53 4.45 -17.62 -6.01
N ALA A 54 3.19 -17.25 -6.28
CA ALA A 54 2.35 -17.95 -7.24
C ALA A 54 2.86 -17.84 -8.70
N ALA A 55 3.62 -16.78 -9.03
CA ALA A 55 4.33 -16.60 -10.28
C ALA A 55 5.69 -17.37 -10.33
N GLY A 56 6.02 -18.15 -9.31
CA GLY A 56 7.22 -18.98 -9.26
C GLY A 56 8.44 -18.31 -8.61
N ALA A 57 8.31 -17.12 -8.05
CA ALA A 57 9.40 -16.42 -7.39
C ALA A 57 9.79 -17.03 -6.03
N GLN A 58 11.07 -16.87 -5.65
CA GLN A 58 11.56 -17.11 -4.30
C GLN A 58 11.39 -15.82 -3.48
N VAL A 59 10.37 -15.77 -2.62
CA VAL A 59 9.92 -14.53 -2.01
C VAL A 59 10.32 -14.41 -0.55
N THR A 60 10.80 -13.23 -0.16
CA THR A 60 10.92 -12.77 1.22
C THR A 60 9.99 -11.59 1.45
N GLY A 61 8.95 -11.77 2.26
CA GLY A 61 8.01 -10.73 2.65
C GLY A 61 8.42 -10.09 3.99
N LEU A 62 8.48 -8.75 4.02
CA LEU A 62 8.87 -8.01 5.23
C LEU A 62 7.78 -7.04 5.65
N ASP A 63 7.51 -7.01 6.95
CA ASP A 63 6.68 -5.97 7.57
C ASP A 63 7.18 -5.69 8.99
N VAL A 64 6.99 -4.47 9.46
CA VAL A 64 7.34 -4.08 10.82
C VAL A 64 6.34 -4.63 11.87
N THR A 65 5.21 -5.16 11.42
CA THR A 65 4.09 -5.62 12.25
C THR A 65 4.00 -7.16 12.23
N PRO A 66 4.54 -7.86 13.24
CA PRO A 66 4.57 -9.33 13.27
C PRO A 66 3.18 -9.99 13.18
N GLU A 67 2.15 -9.31 13.69
CA GLU A 67 0.77 -9.79 13.66
C GLU A 67 0.24 -9.90 12.21
N LEU A 68 0.63 -8.98 11.32
CA LEU A 68 0.27 -9.05 9.91
C LEU A 68 1.01 -10.18 9.19
N LEU A 69 2.28 -10.39 9.53
CA LEU A 69 3.07 -11.52 9.00
C LEU A 69 2.49 -12.87 9.44
N ALA A 70 1.99 -12.98 10.66
CA ALA A 70 1.32 -14.20 11.13
C ALA A 70 0.05 -14.51 10.30
N ILE A 71 -0.72 -13.48 9.93
CA ILE A 71 -1.88 -13.62 9.04
C ILE A 71 -1.41 -14.03 7.63
N ALA A 72 -0.37 -13.39 7.10
CA ALA A 72 0.19 -13.71 5.78
C ALA A 72 0.66 -15.17 5.70
N ALA A 73 1.40 -15.63 6.71
CA ALA A 73 1.90 -17.00 6.79
C ALA A 73 0.79 -18.06 6.88
N ALA A 74 -0.37 -17.70 7.44
CA ALA A 74 -1.51 -18.59 7.56
C ALA A 74 -2.38 -18.68 6.28
N LYS A 75 -2.14 -17.82 5.29
CA LYS A 75 -2.87 -17.85 4.01
C LYS A 75 -2.40 -19.00 3.12
N PRO A 76 -3.24 -19.47 2.18
CA PRO A 76 -2.81 -20.42 1.15
C PRO A 76 -1.56 -19.91 0.42
N GLY A 77 -0.51 -20.75 0.34
CA GLY A 77 0.78 -20.39 -0.25
C GLY A 77 1.70 -19.60 0.68
N GLY A 78 1.27 -19.30 1.92
CA GLY A 78 2.10 -18.57 2.89
C GLY A 78 3.35 -19.33 3.35
N ASP A 79 3.34 -20.64 3.24
CA ASP A 79 4.48 -21.54 3.51
C ASP A 79 5.57 -21.49 2.42
N ALA A 80 5.25 -20.96 1.25
CA ALA A 80 6.22 -20.74 0.16
C ALA A 80 7.00 -19.42 0.29
N VAL A 81 6.66 -18.55 1.26
CA VAL A 81 7.25 -17.23 1.46
C VAL A 81 8.04 -17.20 2.78
N GLN A 82 9.23 -16.63 2.74
CA GLN A 82 9.97 -16.33 3.97
C GLN A 82 9.46 -15.00 4.57
N TRP A 83 8.90 -15.05 5.77
CA TRP A 83 8.38 -13.87 6.47
C TRP A 83 9.38 -13.33 7.47
N VAL A 84 9.67 -12.02 7.41
CA VAL A 84 10.69 -11.36 8.24
C VAL A 84 10.09 -10.10 8.88
N ALA A 85 10.14 -10.01 10.21
CA ALA A 85 9.76 -8.80 10.92
C ALA A 85 10.93 -7.81 10.88
N ALA A 86 10.83 -6.76 10.05
CA ALA A 86 11.88 -5.76 9.86
C ALA A 86 11.31 -4.43 9.35
N ASP A 87 12.09 -3.36 9.53
CA ASP A 87 11.81 -2.06 8.93
C ASP A 87 12.13 -2.10 7.43
N ALA A 88 11.19 -1.62 6.61
CA ALA A 88 11.37 -1.57 5.16
C ALA A 88 12.50 -0.64 4.69
N ALA A 89 12.92 0.32 5.52
CA ALA A 89 14.08 1.19 5.25
C ALA A 89 15.41 0.68 5.83
N ALA A 90 15.39 -0.46 6.56
CA ALA A 90 16.56 -1.05 7.20
C ALA A 90 16.33 -2.56 7.41
N THR A 91 16.22 -3.31 6.31
CA THR A 91 15.71 -4.70 6.30
C THR A 91 16.66 -5.72 6.93
N GLY A 92 17.98 -5.44 6.93
CA GLY A 92 19.00 -6.41 7.32
C GLY A 92 19.21 -7.54 6.32
N LEU A 93 18.54 -7.52 5.17
CA LEU A 93 18.74 -8.51 4.10
C LEU A 93 20.03 -8.25 3.34
N PRO A 94 20.57 -9.26 2.61
CA PRO A 94 21.85 -9.15 1.91
C PRO A 94 21.81 -8.12 0.78
N ASP A 95 22.95 -7.43 0.57
CA ASP A 95 23.16 -6.53 -0.56
C ASP A 95 23.06 -7.30 -1.88
N GLN A 96 22.41 -6.67 -2.88
CA GLN A 96 22.27 -7.22 -4.23
C GLN A 96 21.75 -8.68 -4.22
N GLY A 97 20.89 -8.99 -3.26
CA GLY A 97 20.31 -10.32 -3.09
C GLY A 97 19.10 -10.58 -3.98
N PHE A 98 18.47 -9.53 -4.53
CA PHE A 98 17.16 -9.63 -5.16
C PHE A 98 17.15 -9.20 -6.63
N ASP A 99 16.37 -9.90 -7.43
CA ASP A 99 16.08 -9.59 -8.82
C ASP A 99 14.95 -8.57 -8.96
N ALA A 100 14.02 -8.57 -8.00
CA ALA A 100 12.98 -7.56 -7.88
C ALA A 100 12.70 -7.21 -6.41
N VAL A 101 12.32 -5.96 -6.18
CA VAL A 101 11.77 -5.47 -4.91
C VAL A 101 10.38 -4.93 -5.18
N LEU A 102 9.40 -5.38 -4.41
CA LEU A 102 8.00 -5.01 -4.51
C LEU A 102 7.54 -4.22 -3.28
N SER A 103 6.53 -3.38 -3.43
CA SER A 103 5.80 -2.78 -2.30
C SER A 103 4.39 -2.38 -2.73
N ASN A 104 3.37 -3.13 -2.32
CA ASN A 104 1.98 -2.81 -2.64
C ASN A 104 1.38 -1.88 -1.58
N MET A 105 1.24 -0.59 -1.90
CA MET A 105 0.71 0.47 -1.02
C MET A 105 1.49 0.66 0.30
N GLY A 106 2.66 0.04 0.45
CA GLY A 106 3.47 0.08 1.68
C GLY A 106 4.50 1.22 1.67
N ILE A 107 5.21 1.40 0.55
CA ILE A 107 6.28 2.41 0.39
C ILE A 107 5.83 3.84 0.77
N ILE A 108 4.58 4.16 0.54
CA ILE A 108 4.02 5.50 0.78
C ILE A 108 4.10 5.95 2.24
N PHE A 109 4.30 5.03 3.17
CA PHE A 109 4.38 5.29 4.61
C PHE A 109 5.82 5.30 5.16
N VAL A 110 6.81 5.05 4.30
CA VAL A 110 8.22 5.00 4.67
C VAL A 110 8.93 6.28 4.22
N GLU A 111 9.95 6.71 4.98
CA GLU A 111 10.73 7.89 4.63
C GLU A 111 11.43 7.67 3.27
N PRO A 112 11.21 8.55 2.26
CA PRO A 112 11.58 8.25 0.88
C PRO A 112 13.07 8.03 0.62
N VAL A 113 13.95 8.81 1.27
CA VAL A 113 15.39 8.74 0.98
C VAL A 113 15.99 7.43 1.49
N SER A 114 15.71 7.08 2.75
CA SER A 114 16.17 5.81 3.34
C SER A 114 15.53 4.60 2.67
N GLN A 115 14.25 4.72 2.28
CA GLN A 115 13.56 3.65 1.56
C GLN A 115 14.19 3.38 0.19
N ILE A 116 14.47 4.42 -0.59
CA ILE A 116 15.09 4.26 -1.92
C ILE A 116 16.51 3.72 -1.77
N ALA A 117 17.29 4.25 -0.83
CA ALA A 117 18.63 3.74 -0.56
C ALA A 117 18.63 2.25 -0.21
N GLU A 118 17.66 1.79 0.60
CA GLU A 118 17.52 0.39 0.95
C GLU A 118 17.10 -0.46 -0.26
N VAL A 119 16.16 -0.01 -1.08
CA VAL A 119 15.76 -0.69 -2.32
C VAL A 119 16.95 -0.84 -3.28
N VAL A 120 17.73 0.23 -3.47
CA VAL A 120 18.96 0.20 -4.28
C VAL A 120 19.97 -0.80 -3.73
N ARG A 121 20.16 -0.84 -2.40
CA ARG A 121 21.08 -1.80 -1.76
C ARG A 121 20.65 -3.26 -1.99
N LEU A 122 19.34 -3.53 -1.90
CA LEU A 122 18.77 -4.88 -2.04
C LEU A 122 18.81 -5.42 -3.46
N LEU A 123 18.54 -4.57 -4.45
CA LEU A 123 18.47 -4.97 -5.85
C LEU A 123 19.84 -5.29 -6.44
N ARG A 124 19.90 -6.28 -7.30
CA ARG A 124 21.01 -6.48 -8.24
C ARG A 124 21.00 -5.36 -9.29
N PRO A 125 22.15 -4.99 -9.88
CA PRO A 125 22.17 -4.17 -11.10
C PRO A 125 21.27 -4.78 -12.18
N GLY A 126 20.40 -3.96 -12.79
CA GLY A 126 19.39 -4.43 -13.75
C GLY A 126 18.15 -5.08 -13.14
N GLY A 127 18.05 -5.17 -11.81
CA GLY A 127 16.84 -5.61 -11.10
C GLY A 127 15.77 -4.54 -11.12
N TYR A 128 14.53 -4.92 -10.85
CA TYR A 128 13.38 -4.03 -10.91
C TYR A 128 12.81 -3.68 -9.54
N PHE A 129 12.51 -2.41 -9.33
CA PHE A 129 11.70 -1.93 -8.24
C PHE A 129 10.28 -1.70 -8.73
N GLY A 130 9.30 -2.39 -8.16
CA GLY A 130 7.89 -2.23 -8.44
C GLY A 130 7.11 -1.81 -7.21
N PHE A 131 6.25 -0.80 -7.33
CA PHE A 131 5.35 -0.43 -6.23
C PHE A 131 4.02 0.11 -6.74
N SER A 132 3.02 0.07 -5.87
CA SER A 132 1.74 0.74 -6.09
C SER A 132 1.52 1.86 -5.09
N THR A 133 0.77 2.87 -5.50
CA THR A 133 0.49 4.06 -4.70
C THR A 133 -0.88 4.62 -5.04
N TRP A 134 -1.52 5.28 -4.07
CA TRP A 134 -2.72 6.06 -4.34
C TRP A 134 -2.36 7.36 -5.08
N VAL A 135 -3.16 7.68 -6.09
CA VAL A 135 -3.18 9.01 -6.73
C VAL A 135 -4.32 9.79 -6.09
N ARG A 136 -4.04 11.01 -5.66
CA ARG A 136 -5.03 11.80 -4.96
C ARG A 136 -6.10 12.31 -5.90
N ASP A 137 -7.33 11.86 -5.70
CA ASP A 137 -8.52 12.40 -6.33
C ASP A 137 -9.03 13.63 -5.55
N ALA A 138 -9.53 14.64 -6.27
CA ALA A 138 -10.11 15.83 -5.64
C ALA A 138 -11.36 15.50 -4.81
N ASP A 139 -12.13 14.51 -5.24
CA ASP A 139 -13.29 14.00 -4.52
C ASP A 139 -12.99 12.58 -3.97
N ASN A 140 -12.49 12.53 -2.75
CA ASN A 140 -12.12 11.29 -2.08
C ASN A 140 -12.93 11.13 -0.77
N PRO A 141 -13.94 10.24 -0.74
CA PRO A 141 -14.83 10.09 0.41
C PRO A 141 -14.15 9.51 1.66
N PHE A 142 -12.97 8.93 1.54
CA PHE A 142 -12.16 8.50 2.68
C PHE A 142 -11.28 9.60 3.27
N PHE A 143 -10.95 10.62 2.49
CA PHE A 143 -9.98 11.61 2.90
C PHE A 143 -10.58 13.00 3.14
N ASN A 144 -11.51 13.44 2.26
CA ASN A 144 -12.08 14.77 2.35
C ASN A 144 -12.78 15.03 3.69
N PRO A 145 -13.58 14.09 4.28
CA PRO A 145 -14.17 14.29 5.60
C PRO A 145 -13.16 14.58 6.70
N ILE A 146 -11.95 13.99 6.62
CA ILE A 146 -10.87 14.24 7.59
C ILE A 146 -10.42 15.71 7.48
N LEU A 147 -10.19 16.18 6.25
CA LEU A 147 -9.80 17.57 6.01
C LEU A 147 -10.86 18.58 6.43
N ASP A 148 -12.14 18.26 6.14
CA ASP A 148 -13.28 19.15 6.44
C ASP A 148 -13.49 19.31 7.95
N VAL A 149 -13.26 18.25 8.73
CA VAL A 149 -13.50 18.25 10.19
C VAL A 149 -12.27 18.64 10.98
N LEU A 150 -11.08 18.16 10.57
CA LEU A 150 -9.85 18.35 11.34
C LEU A 150 -8.92 19.43 10.76
N GLY A 151 -9.20 19.87 9.53
CA GLY A 151 -8.29 20.74 8.77
C GLY A 151 -7.11 19.99 8.13
N PRO A 152 -6.25 20.71 7.42
CA PRO A 152 -5.07 20.10 6.79
C PRO A 152 -4.11 19.55 7.85
N PRO A 153 -3.44 18.43 7.55
CA PRO A 153 -2.43 17.89 8.46
C PRO A 153 -1.26 18.88 8.64
N PRO A 154 -0.53 18.79 9.74
CA PRO A 154 0.70 19.56 9.91
C PRO A 154 1.66 19.35 8.75
N ALA A 155 2.44 20.40 8.41
CA ALA A 155 3.49 20.27 7.40
C ALA A 155 4.48 19.17 7.80
N ALA A 156 4.75 18.26 6.88
CA ALA A 156 5.68 17.15 7.04
C ALA A 156 6.73 17.17 5.92
N PRO A 157 7.94 16.63 6.15
CA PRO A 157 8.99 16.55 5.13
C PRO A 157 8.55 15.80 3.89
N TYR A 158 7.68 14.81 4.06
CA TYR A 158 7.03 14.05 2.99
C TYR A 158 5.61 13.65 3.39
N THR A 159 4.78 13.36 2.40
CA THR A 159 3.42 12.82 2.60
C THR A 159 3.19 11.63 1.67
N PRO A 160 2.30 10.70 2.05
CA PRO A 160 1.93 9.57 1.18
C PRO A 160 1.50 9.98 -0.23
N ASP A 161 0.75 11.07 -0.36
CA ASP A 161 0.23 11.60 -1.63
C ASP A 161 1.32 11.95 -2.64
N GLN A 162 2.54 12.26 -2.19
CA GLN A 162 3.67 12.58 -3.07
C GLN A 162 4.09 11.39 -3.94
N TRP A 163 3.87 10.16 -3.49
CA TRP A 163 4.15 8.97 -4.28
C TRP A 163 3.16 8.76 -5.44
N GLY A 164 2.00 9.42 -5.41
CA GLY A 164 1.04 9.47 -6.52
C GLY A 164 1.29 10.58 -7.54
N GLN A 165 2.35 11.39 -7.37
CA GLN A 165 2.69 12.49 -8.27
C GLN A 165 3.83 12.06 -9.20
N PRO A 166 3.59 11.94 -10.53
CA PRO A 166 4.59 11.42 -11.47
C PRO A 166 5.92 12.16 -11.47
N ASP A 167 5.89 13.49 -11.37
CA ASP A 167 7.12 14.30 -11.33
C ASP A 167 7.94 14.04 -10.06
N VAL A 168 7.27 13.87 -8.91
CA VAL A 168 7.94 13.57 -7.63
C VAL A 168 8.52 12.16 -7.65
N VAL A 169 7.77 11.18 -8.16
CA VAL A 169 8.25 9.80 -8.32
C VAL A 169 9.47 9.76 -9.23
N THR A 170 9.38 10.40 -10.40
CA THR A 170 10.49 10.48 -11.35
C THR A 170 11.73 11.11 -10.72
N ALA A 171 11.57 12.25 -10.03
CA ALA A 171 12.68 12.93 -9.37
C ALA A 171 13.33 12.07 -8.28
N ARG A 172 12.56 11.28 -7.53
CA ARG A 172 13.08 10.38 -6.49
C ARG A 172 13.86 9.20 -7.05
N LEU A 173 13.52 8.73 -8.25
CA LEU A 173 14.08 7.49 -8.81
C LEU A 173 15.23 7.74 -9.82
N THR A 174 15.27 8.90 -10.47
CA THR A 174 16.15 9.16 -11.64
C THR A 174 17.66 8.96 -11.35
N ASP A 175 18.13 9.16 -10.14
CA ASP A 175 19.56 9.04 -9.83
C ASP A 175 20.02 7.57 -9.88
N ASP A 176 19.21 6.63 -9.41
CA ASP A 176 19.56 5.23 -9.23
C ASP A 176 18.86 4.28 -10.20
N PHE A 177 17.80 4.76 -10.87
CA PHE A 177 16.95 3.96 -11.75
C PHE A 177 16.84 4.55 -13.15
N ASP A 178 16.59 3.69 -14.12
CA ASP A 178 16.16 4.02 -15.47
C ASP A 178 14.90 3.22 -15.84
N GLU A 179 14.43 3.33 -17.08
CA GLU A 179 13.22 2.65 -17.55
C GLU A 179 12.03 2.80 -16.56
N ILE A 180 11.77 4.05 -16.13
CA ILE A 180 10.71 4.34 -15.19
C ILE A 180 9.35 4.29 -15.90
N PHE A 181 8.51 3.33 -15.53
CA PHE A 181 7.13 3.18 -16.02
C PHE A 181 6.16 3.60 -14.94
N ILE A 182 5.15 4.39 -15.30
CA ILE A 182 4.06 4.80 -14.42
C ILE A 182 2.75 4.52 -15.16
N GLU A 183 1.98 3.55 -14.66
CA GLU A 183 0.69 3.18 -15.21
C GLU A 183 -0.42 3.54 -14.21
N ASN A 184 -1.42 4.30 -14.66
CA ASN A 184 -2.53 4.70 -13.80
C ASN A 184 -3.69 3.73 -13.93
N GLY A 185 -4.30 3.40 -12.80
CA GLY A 185 -5.48 2.57 -12.71
C GLY A 185 -6.59 3.20 -11.87
N LYS A 186 -7.75 2.55 -11.86
CA LYS A 186 -8.88 2.89 -10.98
C LYS A 186 -9.33 1.67 -10.21
N HIS A 187 -9.39 1.82 -8.91
CA HIS A 187 -9.92 0.81 -8.01
C HIS A 187 -11.31 1.24 -7.53
N THR A 188 -12.32 0.40 -7.71
CA THR A 188 -13.66 0.67 -7.22
C THR A 188 -13.86 0.08 -5.84
N TRP A 189 -13.97 0.93 -4.84
CA TRP A 189 -14.41 0.55 -3.50
C TRP A 189 -15.91 0.22 -3.52
N ARG A 190 -16.29 -0.93 -2.95
CA ARG A 190 -17.68 -1.40 -2.91
C ARG A 190 -18.04 -1.84 -1.51
N PHE A 191 -19.23 -1.40 -1.06
CA PHE A 191 -19.80 -1.75 0.24
C PHE A 191 -21.27 -2.09 0.05
N ALA A 192 -21.75 -3.08 0.79
CA ALA A 192 -23.13 -3.56 0.68
C ALA A 192 -24.17 -2.50 1.10
N SER A 193 -23.77 -1.49 1.87
CA SER A 193 -24.62 -0.39 2.32
C SER A 193 -23.76 0.80 2.80
N GLN A 194 -24.39 1.95 2.99
CA GLN A 194 -23.75 3.11 3.63
C GLN A 194 -23.23 2.75 5.05
N GLN A 195 -24.03 2.01 5.82
CA GLN A 195 -23.59 1.53 7.14
C GLN A 195 -22.34 0.66 7.06
N ALA A 196 -22.23 -0.21 6.06
CA ALA A 196 -21.02 -1.03 5.87
C ALA A 196 -19.79 -0.17 5.50
N ALA A 197 -19.95 0.91 4.72
CA ALA A 197 -18.88 1.85 4.43
C ALA A 197 -18.47 2.64 5.68
N VAL A 198 -19.42 3.06 6.51
CA VAL A 198 -19.12 3.70 7.81
C VAL A 198 -18.41 2.73 8.74
N THR A 199 -18.89 1.49 8.88
CA THR A 199 -18.22 0.45 9.70
C THR A 199 -16.77 0.21 9.22
N PHE A 200 -16.54 0.23 7.91
CA PHE A 200 -15.18 0.09 7.39
C PHE A 200 -14.23 1.18 7.92
N VAL A 201 -14.64 2.45 7.94
CA VAL A 201 -13.79 3.54 8.44
C VAL A 201 -13.74 3.60 9.98
N THR A 202 -14.77 3.13 10.70
CA THR A 202 -14.81 3.19 12.16
C THR A 202 -14.12 2.01 12.84
N ASP A 203 -14.09 0.82 12.20
CA ASP A 203 -13.72 -0.43 12.86
C ASP A 203 -12.74 -1.29 12.05
N GLU A 204 -12.62 -1.09 10.74
CA GLU A 204 -11.82 -1.97 9.89
C GLU A 204 -10.53 -1.31 9.38
N SER A 205 -10.62 -0.13 8.78
CA SER A 205 -9.47 0.55 8.18
C SER A 205 -8.52 1.11 9.24
N PRO A 206 -7.28 0.58 9.37
CA PRO A 206 -6.36 0.94 10.45
C PRO A 206 -6.09 2.44 10.55
N MET A 207 -5.86 3.11 9.42
CA MET A 207 -5.59 4.55 9.39
C MET A 207 -6.76 5.37 9.93
N HIS A 208 -8.00 5.03 9.55
CA HIS A 208 -9.19 5.74 10.01
C HIS A 208 -9.47 5.43 11.47
N VAL A 209 -9.32 4.17 11.88
CA VAL A 209 -9.48 3.74 13.29
C VAL A 209 -8.48 4.47 14.18
N ASP A 210 -7.21 4.58 13.78
CA ASP A 210 -6.18 5.30 14.52
C ASP A 210 -6.51 6.81 14.63
N VAL A 211 -6.92 7.45 13.53
CA VAL A 211 -7.36 8.85 13.55
C VAL A 211 -8.51 9.04 14.54
N LEU A 212 -9.58 8.23 14.42
CA LEU A 212 -10.76 8.32 15.28
C LEU A 212 -10.46 8.04 16.76
N ALA A 213 -9.50 7.16 17.05
CA ALA A 213 -9.12 6.82 18.43
C ALA A 213 -8.42 7.98 19.18
N ARG A 214 -7.85 8.94 18.46
CA ARG A 214 -7.13 10.10 19.02
C ARG A 214 -8.03 11.30 19.27
N LEU A 215 -9.29 11.25 18.85
CA LEU A 215 -10.23 12.38 18.94
C LEU A 215 -11.06 12.34 20.22
N ASP A 216 -11.45 13.52 20.71
CA ASP A 216 -12.50 13.62 21.69
C ASP A 216 -13.85 13.15 21.13
N VAL A 217 -14.80 12.82 22.03
CA VAL A 217 -16.09 12.24 21.65
C VAL A 217 -16.87 13.11 20.67
N GLY A 218 -16.87 14.43 20.87
CA GLY A 218 -17.61 15.35 20.00
C GLY A 218 -17.01 15.47 18.60
N THR A 219 -15.70 15.59 18.51
CA THR A 219 -15.00 15.65 17.22
C THR A 219 -15.08 14.32 16.47
N ARG A 220 -14.96 13.18 17.19
CA ARG A 220 -15.16 11.85 16.63
C ARG A 220 -16.56 11.71 16.02
N SER A 221 -17.61 12.12 16.73
CA SER A 221 -18.99 12.05 16.21
C SER A 221 -19.15 12.85 14.92
N ARG A 222 -18.65 14.11 14.90
CA ARG A 222 -18.70 14.95 13.69
C ARG A 222 -17.97 14.31 12.51
N LEU A 223 -16.81 13.67 12.74
CA LEU A 223 -16.06 13.02 11.67
C LEU A 223 -16.81 11.78 11.13
N VAL A 224 -17.41 10.98 12.00
CA VAL A 224 -18.22 9.83 11.58
C VAL A 224 -19.46 10.29 10.77
N GLU A 225 -20.12 11.36 11.19
CA GLU A 225 -21.24 11.98 10.44
C GLU A 225 -20.77 12.50 9.08
N ALA A 226 -19.60 13.14 9.01
CA ALA A 226 -19.02 13.61 7.75
C ALA A 226 -18.69 12.47 6.79
N PHE A 227 -18.15 11.33 7.27
CA PHE A 227 -17.99 10.13 6.47
C PHE A 227 -19.32 9.61 5.93
N ALA A 228 -20.34 9.50 6.79
CA ALA A 228 -21.68 9.06 6.38
C ALA A 228 -22.25 9.95 5.27
N ALA A 229 -22.19 11.28 5.43
CA ALA A 229 -22.66 12.26 4.44
C ALA A 229 -21.83 12.17 3.13
N SER A 230 -20.53 11.92 3.21
CA SER A 230 -19.68 11.73 2.03
C SER A 230 -20.08 10.49 1.24
N PHE A 231 -20.35 9.36 1.90
CA PHE A 231 -20.77 8.11 1.25
C PHE A 231 -22.17 8.19 0.64
N GLU A 232 -23.07 9.04 1.15
CA GLU A 232 -24.44 9.20 0.64
C GLU A 232 -24.45 9.51 -0.86
N ARG A 233 -23.51 10.32 -1.35
CA ARG A 233 -23.38 10.71 -2.77
C ARG A 233 -23.07 9.53 -3.70
N TYR A 234 -22.55 8.44 -3.17
CA TYR A 234 -22.17 7.22 -3.88
C TYR A 234 -23.07 6.04 -3.59
N THR A 235 -24.19 6.29 -2.88
CA THR A 235 -25.16 5.27 -2.47
C THR A 235 -26.19 5.03 -3.58
N SER A 236 -26.46 3.78 -3.86
CA SER A 236 -27.48 3.26 -4.78
C SER A 236 -28.23 2.10 -4.14
N PRO A 237 -29.27 1.54 -4.78
CA PRO A 237 -29.93 0.32 -4.30
C PRO A 237 -28.98 -0.88 -4.13
N ASP A 238 -27.88 -0.90 -4.86
CA ASP A 238 -26.86 -1.98 -4.82
C ASP A 238 -25.78 -1.74 -3.76
N GLY A 239 -25.89 -0.67 -2.97
CA GLY A 239 -24.90 -0.30 -1.94
C GLY A 239 -24.14 0.98 -2.27
N VAL A 240 -22.92 1.10 -1.73
CA VAL A 240 -22.01 2.24 -1.97
C VAL A 240 -20.90 1.81 -2.91
N ALA A 241 -20.66 2.59 -3.96
CA ALA A 241 -19.53 2.36 -4.86
C ALA A 241 -18.90 3.68 -5.30
N PHE A 242 -17.57 3.79 -5.19
CA PHE A 242 -16.79 4.92 -5.68
C PHE A 242 -15.40 4.48 -6.14
N ASP A 243 -14.85 5.22 -7.10
CA ASP A 243 -13.53 4.97 -7.63
C ASP A 243 -12.46 5.73 -6.83
N ALA A 244 -11.29 5.12 -6.71
CA ALA A 244 -10.07 5.74 -6.23
C ALA A 244 -8.95 5.49 -7.25
N SER A 245 -8.25 6.54 -7.64
CA SER A 245 -7.14 6.46 -8.58
C SER A 245 -5.89 5.90 -7.88
N TYR A 246 -5.17 5.03 -8.58
CA TYR A 246 -3.87 4.54 -8.15
C TYR A 246 -2.88 4.52 -9.32
N ALA A 247 -1.61 4.36 -9.00
CA ALA A 247 -0.57 4.10 -9.98
C ALA A 247 0.22 2.84 -9.61
N VAL A 248 0.60 2.07 -10.61
CA VAL A 248 1.65 1.06 -10.55
C VAL A 248 2.90 1.65 -11.18
N VAL A 249 3.99 1.59 -10.45
CA VAL A 249 5.30 2.10 -10.89
C VAL A 249 6.28 0.95 -10.95
N ALA A 250 7.06 0.88 -12.02
CA ALA A 250 8.19 -0.03 -12.14
C ALA A 250 9.41 0.74 -12.66
N ALA A 251 10.59 0.46 -12.11
CA ALA A 251 11.83 1.11 -12.51
C ALA A 251 12.99 0.12 -12.44
N ARG A 252 13.92 0.18 -13.39
CA ARG A 252 15.09 -0.70 -13.45
C ARG A 252 16.27 -0.03 -12.74
N ARG A 253 16.90 -0.76 -11.79
CA ARG A 253 18.16 -0.33 -11.17
C ARG A 253 19.28 -0.27 -12.21
N ARG A 254 20.01 0.83 -12.23
CA ARG A 254 21.22 1.01 -13.06
C ARG A 254 22.37 0.09 -12.67
#